data_75dcd7706f6cf5e64a2ad9b077f580c0
#
_entry.id   75dcd7706f6cf5e64a2ad9b077f580c0
#
_cell.length_a   1.000
_cell.length_b   1.000
_cell.length_c   1.000
_cell.angle_alpha   90.00
_cell.angle_beta   90.00
_cell.angle_gamma   90.00
#
_symmetry.space_group_name_H-M   'P 1'
#
loop_
_entity.id
_entity.type
_entity.pdbx_description
1 polymer ?
#
loop_
_entity_poly.entity_id
_entity_poly.type
_entity_poly.pdbx_seq_one_letter_code
_entity_poly.pdbx_strand_id
1 'polypeptide(L)'
;AEHLIANDPTPLLGAEWQIENVDGGGVIDNSHATLLFLRDGRLAGSATCNRIIGSYKSSGQTLSIEPAGTTMMACPQALMNQERKLLDLLPKITQFRMDGTGALVLSTGDGRMIVARR
;
A
#
# COMPACT_ATOMS: atom_id res chain seq x y z
N ALA A 1 -23.02 -5.44 18.57
CA ALA A 1 -22.38 -5.46 18.24
C ALA A 1 -21.41 -5.41 17.75
N GLU A 2 -21.34 -5.24 17.69
CA GLU A 2 -20.63 -5.23 17.21
C GLU A 2 -19.68 -5.32 17.11
N HIS A 3 -19.44 -5.50 17.19
CA HIS A 3 -18.51 -5.77 17.22
C HIS A 3 -17.51 -5.31 16.85
N LEU A 4 -17.48 -4.60 17.38
CA LEU A 4 -16.44 -4.31 17.00
C LEU A 4 -15.40 -5.12 16.90
N ILE A 5 -14.87 -5.17 16.11
CA ILE A 5 -14.02 -6.26 15.72
C ILE A 5 -12.61 -5.78 15.61
N ALA A 6 -11.73 -6.27 16.45
CA ALA A 6 -10.36 -5.76 16.54
C ALA A 6 -9.57 -5.98 15.25
N ASN A 7 -9.88 -7.03 14.50
CA ASN A 7 -9.15 -7.36 13.25
C ASN A 7 -9.96 -7.06 11.99
N ASP A 8 -10.94 -6.17 12.14
CA ASP A 8 -11.72 -5.73 10.98
C ASP A 8 -10.87 -4.83 10.09
N PRO A 9 -10.75 -5.12 8.78
CA PRO A 9 -9.96 -4.29 7.88
C PRO A 9 -10.68 -3.03 7.41
N THR A 10 -11.80 -2.67 8.03
CA THR A 10 -12.63 -1.54 7.60
C THR A 10 -11.85 -0.24 7.34
N PRO A 11 -10.84 0.13 8.14
CA PRO A 11 -10.10 1.36 7.85
C PRO A 11 -9.35 1.33 6.52
N LEU A 12 -9.04 0.14 6.01
CA LEU A 12 -8.33 -0.01 4.74
C LEU A 12 -9.27 0.00 3.55
N LEU A 13 -10.54 -0.35 3.76
CA LEU A 13 -11.52 -0.53 2.69
C LEU A 13 -12.08 0.82 2.22
N GLY A 14 -12.78 0.78 1.11
CA GLY A 14 -13.45 1.95 0.55
C GLY A 14 -12.69 2.46 -0.66
N ALA A 15 -12.42 3.76 -0.69
CA ALA A 15 -11.78 4.37 -1.83
C ALA A 15 -10.30 3.98 -1.92
N GLU A 16 -9.76 4.12 -3.10
CA GLU A 16 -8.36 3.89 -3.41
C GLU A 16 -7.47 4.83 -2.59
N TRP A 17 -6.36 4.30 -2.09
CA TRP A 17 -5.34 5.07 -1.40
C TRP A 17 -4.30 5.56 -2.40
N GLN A 18 -3.97 6.84 -2.35
CA GLN A 18 -2.91 7.40 -3.18
C GLN A 18 -1.63 7.50 -2.34
N ILE A 19 -0.58 6.86 -2.82
CA ILE A 19 0.70 6.85 -2.10
C ILE A 19 1.40 8.20 -2.29
N GLU A 20 1.82 8.80 -1.18
CA GLU A 20 2.52 10.08 -1.18
C GLU A 20 4.00 9.95 -0.86
N ASN A 21 4.36 8.88 -0.14
CA ASN A 21 5.72 8.73 0.35
C ASN A 21 6.08 7.26 0.39
N VAL A 22 7.27 6.92 -0.08
CA VAL A 22 7.82 5.57 -0.05
C VAL A 22 9.20 5.64 0.57
N ASP A 23 9.37 4.97 1.72
CA ASP A 23 10.65 4.88 2.44
C ASP A 23 11.27 6.26 2.70
N GLY A 24 10.42 7.23 3.12
CA GLY A 24 10.89 8.57 3.46
C GLY A 24 11.04 9.51 2.28
N GLY A 25 10.83 9.05 1.05
CA GLY A 25 10.91 9.88 -0.13
C GLY A 25 9.55 10.14 -0.76
N GLY A 26 9.29 11.37 -1.17
CA GLY A 26 8.05 11.70 -1.86
C GLY A 26 7.97 11.06 -3.23
N VAL A 27 6.75 10.86 -3.73
CA VAL A 27 6.57 10.31 -5.07
C VAL A 27 6.80 11.39 -6.12
N ILE A 28 7.15 10.96 -7.32
CA ILE A 28 7.42 11.85 -8.45
C ILE A 28 6.13 12.57 -8.84
N ASP A 29 6.21 13.87 -9.12
CA ASP A 29 5.07 14.66 -9.56
C ASP A 29 4.44 14.05 -10.82
N ASN A 30 3.12 14.05 -10.86
CA ASN A 30 2.33 13.47 -11.95
C ASN A 30 2.45 11.96 -12.08
N SER A 31 3.08 11.29 -11.11
CA SER A 31 3.05 9.83 -11.05
C SER A 31 1.86 9.41 -10.19
N HIS A 32 1.35 8.20 -10.45
CA HIS A 32 0.22 7.65 -9.71
C HIS A 32 0.59 6.30 -9.13
N ALA A 33 0.78 6.27 -7.82
CA ALA A 33 0.97 5.02 -7.09
C ALA A 33 -0.21 4.88 -6.15
N THR A 34 -0.97 3.80 -6.29
CA THR A 34 -2.21 3.61 -5.54
C THR A 34 -2.32 2.20 -4.99
N LEU A 35 -3.10 2.06 -3.93
CA LEU A 35 -3.45 0.76 -3.36
C LEU A 35 -4.95 0.73 -3.11
N LEU A 36 -5.57 -0.39 -3.44
CA LEU A 36 -6.99 -0.63 -3.19
C LEU A 36 -7.13 -1.97 -2.47
N PHE A 37 -7.61 -1.91 -1.23
CA PHE A 37 -7.85 -3.12 -0.44
C PHE A 37 -9.30 -3.53 -0.63
N LEU A 38 -9.51 -4.72 -1.15
CA LEU A 38 -10.84 -5.26 -1.41
C LEU A 38 -11.30 -6.13 -0.25
N ARG A 39 -12.59 -6.15 -0.02
CA ARG A 39 -13.18 -6.82 1.14
C ARG A 39 -12.88 -8.31 1.19
N ASP A 40 -12.67 -8.94 0.05
CA ASP A 40 -12.43 -10.38 -0.03
C ASP A 40 -10.96 -10.77 0.18
N GLY A 41 -10.12 -9.82 0.60
CA GLY A 41 -8.70 -10.09 0.85
C GLY A 41 -7.81 -9.89 -0.36
N ARG A 42 -8.35 -9.41 -1.47
CA ARG A 42 -7.54 -9.09 -2.64
C ARG A 42 -7.01 -7.67 -2.56
N LEU A 43 -5.86 -7.46 -3.17
CA LEU A 43 -5.24 -6.15 -3.29
C LEU A 43 -5.05 -5.84 -4.76
N ALA A 44 -5.42 -4.63 -5.15
CA ALA A 44 -5.15 -4.12 -6.47
C ALA A 44 -4.50 -2.75 -6.33
N GLY A 45 -3.82 -2.29 -7.37
CA GLY A 45 -3.22 -0.98 -7.29
C GLY A 45 -2.39 -0.67 -8.51
N SER A 46 -1.72 0.48 -8.45
CA SER A 46 -0.78 0.92 -9.45
C SER A 46 0.55 1.20 -8.78
N ALA A 47 1.62 0.64 -9.31
CA ALA A 47 2.95 0.83 -8.76
C ALA A 47 3.69 1.95 -9.50
N THR A 48 2.99 2.95 -9.97
CA THR A 48 3.47 4.07 -10.76
C THR A 48 3.26 3.86 -12.25
N CYS A 49 3.82 2.80 -12.81
CA CYS A 49 3.71 2.46 -14.23
C CYS A 49 2.88 1.19 -14.42
N ASN A 50 3.19 0.18 -13.65
CA ASN A 50 2.56 -1.13 -13.78
C ASN A 50 1.47 -1.33 -12.74
N ARG A 51 0.49 -2.15 -13.07
CA ARG A 51 -0.56 -2.53 -12.11
C ARG A 51 -0.08 -3.63 -11.20
N ILE A 52 -0.53 -3.58 -9.95
CA ILE A 52 -0.25 -4.58 -8.93
C ILE A 52 -1.51 -5.39 -8.69
N ILE A 53 -1.34 -6.71 -8.61
CA ILE A 53 -2.39 -7.62 -8.18
C ILE A 53 -1.80 -8.47 -7.05
N GLY A 54 -2.54 -8.66 -5.99
CA GLY A 54 -2.07 -9.46 -4.87
C GLY A 54 -3.17 -9.74 -3.88
N SER A 55 -2.76 -10.07 -2.66
CA SER A 55 -3.66 -10.31 -1.55
C SER A 55 -3.11 -9.68 -0.30
N TYR A 56 -3.96 -9.57 0.71
CA TYR A 56 -3.54 -9.07 2.01
C TYR A 56 -4.28 -9.78 3.12
N LYS A 57 -3.70 -9.75 4.31
CA LYS A 57 -4.34 -10.23 5.54
C LYS A 57 -4.12 -9.18 6.62
N SER A 58 -5.14 -8.91 7.41
CA SER A 58 -5.03 -7.97 8.52
C SER A 58 -5.64 -8.55 9.77
N SER A 59 -5.07 -8.17 10.91
CA SER A 59 -5.58 -8.56 12.23
C SER A 59 -5.15 -7.47 13.20
N GLY A 60 -6.14 -6.71 13.72
CA GLY A 60 -5.82 -5.53 14.51
C GLY A 60 -5.05 -4.53 13.66
N GLN A 61 -3.84 -4.19 14.09
CA GLN A 61 -2.94 -3.31 13.33
C GLN A 61 -1.91 -4.07 12.51
N THR A 62 -1.95 -5.39 12.55
CA THR A 62 -1.06 -6.22 11.76
C THR A 62 -1.56 -6.28 10.33
N LEU A 63 -0.67 -6.16 9.39
CA LEU A 63 -0.99 -6.22 7.96
C LEU A 63 0.12 -6.97 7.24
N SER A 64 -0.30 -7.92 6.41
CA SER A 64 0.61 -8.67 5.55
C SER A 64 0.13 -8.51 4.11
N ILE A 65 1.03 -8.15 3.21
CA ILE A 65 0.72 -7.97 1.80
C ILE A 65 1.54 -8.95 1.00
N GLU A 66 0.87 -9.68 0.10
CA GLU A 66 1.54 -10.64 -0.79
C GLU A 66 1.27 -10.26 -2.24
N PRO A 67 2.21 -9.55 -2.90
CA PRO A 67 2.05 -9.27 -4.32
C PRO A 67 2.07 -10.58 -5.11
N ALA A 68 1.08 -10.76 -5.99
CA ALA A 68 0.97 -11.97 -6.80
C ALA A 68 1.49 -11.75 -8.21
N GLY A 69 1.50 -10.50 -8.69
CA GLY A 69 1.99 -10.20 -10.02
C GLY A 69 1.85 -8.73 -10.36
N THR A 70 2.55 -8.34 -11.41
CA THR A 70 2.46 -7.00 -11.96
C THR A 70 2.45 -7.09 -13.48
N THR A 71 1.89 -6.08 -14.13
CA THR A 71 2.07 -5.94 -15.57
C THR A 71 3.53 -5.55 -15.84
N MET A 72 3.95 -5.71 -17.10
CA MET A 72 5.36 -5.50 -17.47
C MET A 72 5.43 -4.45 -18.58
N MET A 73 5.24 -3.20 -18.21
CA MET A 73 5.34 -2.08 -19.15
C MET A 73 6.65 -1.35 -18.96
N ALA A 74 7.21 -0.83 -20.05
CA ALA A 74 8.44 -0.05 -19.99
C ALA A 74 8.07 1.42 -19.77
N CYS A 75 8.73 2.05 -18.80
CA CYS A 75 8.50 3.45 -18.45
C CYS A 75 9.85 4.15 -18.26
N PRO A 76 9.86 5.47 -18.18
CA PRO A 76 11.11 6.20 -17.89
C PRO A 76 11.79 5.67 -16.63
N GLN A 77 13.11 5.71 -16.62
CA GLN A 77 13.91 5.10 -15.55
C GLN A 77 13.55 5.61 -14.16
N ALA A 78 13.27 6.90 -14.02
CA ALA A 78 12.91 7.46 -12.72
C ALA A 78 11.63 6.84 -12.16
N LEU A 79 10.63 6.60 -13.02
CA LEU A 79 9.38 5.97 -12.61
C LEU A 79 9.60 4.50 -12.29
N MET A 80 10.45 3.83 -13.05
CA MET A 80 10.76 2.42 -12.78
C MET A 80 11.50 2.27 -11.45
N ASN A 81 12.37 3.21 -11.11
CA ASN A 81 13.05 3.19 -9.82
C ASN A 81 12.08 3.37 -8.65
N GLN A 82 11.12 4.27 -8.79
CA GLN A 82 10.10 4.49 -7.77
C GLN A 82 9.24 3.23 -7.61
N GLU A 83 8.84 2.64 -8.71
CA GLU A 83 8.05 1.41 -8.70
C GLU A 83 8.79 0.28 -8.01
N ARG A 84 10.09 0.12 -8.29
CA ARG A 84 10.88 -0.93 -7.66
C ARG A 84 10.95 -0.75 -6.14
N LYS A 85 11.13 0.49 -5.67
CA LYS A 85 11.10 0.77 -4.23
C LYS A 85 9.80 0.34 -3.61
N LEU A 86 8.68 0.69 -4.23
CA LEU A 86 7.36 0.34 -3.73
C LEU A 86 7.17 -1.17 -3.69
N LEU A 87 7.51 -1.85 -4.78
CA LEU A 87 7.34 -3.29 -4.87
C LEU A 87 8.24 -4.05 -3.88
N ASP A 88 9.42 -3.51 -3.59
CA ASP A 88 10.32 -4.11 -2.61
C ASP A 88 9.77 -3.99 -1.19
N LEU A 89 9.08 -2.89 -0.88
CA LEU A 89 8.54 -2.67 0.46
C LEU A 89 7.25 -3.42 0.74
N LEU A 90 6.39 -3.57 -0.27
CA LEU A 90 5.07 -4.16 -0.06
C LEU A 90 5.10 -5.50 0.68
N PRO A 91 5.92 -6.48 0.28
CA PRO A 91 5.94 -7.76 0.99
C PRO A 91 6.57 -7.70 2.38
N LYS A 92 7.19 -6.58 2.72
CA LYS A 92 7.84 -6.42 4.02
C LYS A 92 6.97 -5.67 5.03
N ILE A 93 5.80 -5.18 4.60
CA ILE A 93 4.87 -4.51 5.49
C ILE A 93 4.38 -5.48 6.55
N THR A 94 4.41 -5.06 7.81
CA THR A 94 3.94 -5.87 8.94
C THR A 94 2.83 -5.21 9.73
N GLN A 95 2.69 -3.89 9.63
CA GLN A 95 1.70 -3.15 10.41
C GLN A 95 1.14 -1.98 9.62
N PHE A 96 -0.05 -1.53 10.01
CA PHE A 96 -0.60 -0.29 9.49
C PHE A 96 -1.22 0.51 10.63
N ARG A 97 -1.31 1.81 10.43
CA ARG A 97 -2.03 2.69 11.35
C ARG A 97 -2.56 3.90 10.58
N MET A 98 -3.58 4.53 11.16
CA MET A 98 -4.05 5.82 10.68
C MET A 98 -3.40 6.89 11.56
N ASP A 99 -2.79 7.91 10.96
CA ASP A 99 -2.25 8.99 11.76
C ASP A 99 -3.33 10.03 12.08
N GLY A 100 -2.97 11.07 12.84
CA GLY A 100 -3.94 12.09 13.25
C GLY A 100 -4.48 12.96 12.13
N THR A 101 -3.91 12.88 10.92
CA THR A 101 -4.34 13.66 9.77
C THR A 101 -5.17 12.85 8.78
N GLY A 102 -5.43 11.58 9.09
CA GLY A 102 -6.18 10.70 8.21
C GLY A 102 -5.32 9.96 7.20
N ALA A 103 -4.01 10.08 7.29
CA ALA A 103 -3.12 9.33 6.41
C ALA A 103 -2.99 7.88 6.88
N LEU A 104 -2.88 6.97 5.91
CA LEU A 104 -2.58 5.58 6.18
C LEU A 104 -1.06 5.40 6.16
N VAL A 105 -0.53 4.84 7.24
CA VAL A 105 0.91 4.57 7.35
C VAL A 105 1.10 3.06 7.39
N LEU A 106 1.81 2.54 6.40
CA LEU A 106 2.18 1.12 6.33
C LEU A 106 3.64 1.02 6.73
N SER A 107 3.96 0.16 7.67
CA SER A 107 5.33 0.07 8.18
C SER A 107 5.90 -1.33 8.09
N THR A 108 7.22 -1.40 7.91
CA THR A 108 7.97 -2.65 7.90
C THR A 108 8.56 -2.89 9.29
N GLY A 109 9.05 -4.11 9.52
CA GLY A 109 9.66 -4.45 10.80
C GLY A 109 10.98 -3.73 11.05
N ASP A 110 11.64 -3.22 10.00
CA ASP A 110 12.92 -2.51 10.13
C ASP A 110 12.76 -0.98 10.12
N GLY A 111 11.53 -0.47 10.27
CA GLY A 111 11.31 0.96 10.43
C GLY A 111 11.08 1.75 9.17
N ARG A 112 10.98 1.10 8.01
CA ARG A 112 10.62 1.79 6.77
C ARG A 112 9.11 1.91 6.66
N MET A 113 8.63 2.85 5.83
CA MET A 113 7.20 3.09 5.76
C MET A 113 6.74 3.56 4.38
N ILE A 114 5.45 3.38 4.15
CA ILE A 114 4.72 3.94 3.01
C ILE A 114 3.59 4.77 3.59
N VAL A 115 3.42 5.99 3.09
CA VAL A 115 2.33 6.87 3.54
C VAL A 115 1.40 7.12 2.38
N ALA A 116 0.11 6.99 2.62
CA ALA A 116 -0.92 7.15 1.59
C ALA A 116 -2.10 7.96 2.13
N ARG A 117 -2.82 8.60 1.22
CA ARG A 117 -4.03 9.37 1.55
C ARG A 117 -5.14 9.07 0.55
N ARG A 118 -6.34 9.36 0.98
CA ARG A 118 -7.52 9.34 0.12
C ARG A 118 -7.86 10.72 -0.39
#